data_28dc1c371dcf9ce3ba411d05194a4598
#
_entry.id   28dc1c371dcf9ce3ba411d05194a4598
#
_cell.length_a   1.000
_cell.length_b   1.000
_cell.length_c   1.000
_cell.angle_alpha   90.00
_cell.angle_beta   90.00
_cell.angle_gamma   90.00
#
_symmetry.space_group_name_H-M   'P 1'
#
loop_
_entity.id
_entity.type
_entity.pdbx_description
1 polymer ?
#
loop_
_entity_poly.entity_id
_entity_poly.type
_entity_poly.pdbx_seq_one_letter_code
_entity_poly.pdbx_strand_id
1 'polypeptide(L)'
;CNTELLRYFIRDKKIYFNEKLLRGKRKIQEYCRIRPSEEEIFEFVRFIDTYWKAYSENITAIKTYLSIEIKDNPATEFRNDHGGNLLFRPVAQRPFVLCALSLYESLHDFDKVMFVLNKVNYTITDRVWEYIVWNPIAMKMITSSNATLIELMLKYFTRVDLTDKELNIMVDEYKSMKGDASLTKDEIIRILDGYVVD
;
A
#
# COMPACT_ATOMS: atom_id res chain seq x y z
N CYS A 1 -0.87 9.36 -2.06
CA CYS A 1 -0.88 8.92 -0.63
C CYS A 1 -1.74 9.84 0.23
N ASN A 2 -1.42 11.13 0.38
CA ASN A 2 -2.18 12.05 1.26
C ASN A 2 -3.69 12.13 0.92
N THR A 3 -4.06 11.98 -0.35
CA THR A 3 -5.47 11.94 -0.76
C THR A 3 -6.23 10.75 -0.16
N GLU A 4 -5.60 9.58 -0.06
CA GLU A 4 -6.24 8.40 0.56
C GLU A 4 -6.31 8.55 2.09
N LEU A 5 -5.29 9.13 2.72
CA LEU A 5 -5.31 9.48 4.13
C LEU A 5 -6.42 10.49 4.45
N LEU A 6 -6.59 11.52 3.61
CA LEU A 6 -7.68 12.50 3.75
C LEU A 6 -9.05 11.84 3.61
N ARG A 7 -9.24 10.95 2.63
CA ARG A 7 -10.50 10.23 2.43
C ARG A 7 -10.85 9.36 3.62
N TYR A 8 -9.84 8.67 4.17
CA TYR A 8 -10.01 7.85 5.36
C TYR A 8 -10.41 8.72 6.56
N PHE A 9 -9.67 9.79 6.83
CA PHE A 9 -9.93 10.72 7.92
C PHE A 9 -11.35 11.30 7.86
N ILE A 10 -11.79 11.80 6.70
CA ILE A 10 -13.13 12.33 6.50
C ILE A 10 -14.20 11.27 6.77
N ARG A 11 -13.98 10.04 6.36
CA ARG A 11 -14.91 8.92 6.58
C ARG A 11 -14.96 8.54 8.06
N ASP A 12 -13.80 8.41 8.69
CA ASP A 12 -13.66 8.01 10.11
C ASP A 12 -14.28 9.04 11.05
N LYS A 13 -14.01 10.30 10.83
CA LYS A 13 -14.58 11.43 11.60
C LYS A 13 -16.02 11.74 11.24
N LYS A 14 -16.63 11.05 10.26
CA LYS A 14 -17.99 11.29 9.78
C LYS A 14 -18.26 12.77 9.46
N ILE A 15 -17.32 13.44 8.80
CA ILE A 15 -17.43 14.85 8.45
C ILE A 15 -18.59 15.08 7.48
N TYR A 16 -19.45 16.02 7.81
CA TYR A 16 -20.64 16.38 7.04
C TYR A 16 -20.44 17.74 6.35
N PHE A 17 -20.92 17.83 5.13
CA PHE A 17 -21.00 19.07 4.40
C PHE A 17 -22.41 19.26 3.84
N ASN A 18 -23.06 20.40 4.16
CA ASN A 18 -24.47 20.66 3.85
C ASN A 18 -25.37 19.49 4.28
N GLU A 19 -25.25 19.06 5.55
CA GLU A 19 -26.04 17.97 6.17
C GLU A 19 -25.84 16.59 5.50
N LYS A 20 -24.93 16.48 4.54
CA LYS A 20 -24.64 15.22 3.84
C LYS A 20 -23.26 14.73 4.18
N LEU A 21 -23.18 13.45 4.58
CA LEU A 21 -21.90 12.78 4.80
C LEU A 21 -21.03 12.86 3.54
N LEU A 22 -19.79 13.34 3.71
CA LEU A 22 -18.85 13.45 2.60
C LEU A 22 -18.44 12.06 2.11
N ARG A 23 -18.89 11.73 0.90
CA ARG A 23 -18.54 10.48 0.21
C ARG A 23 -18.18 10.79 -1.23
N GLY A 24 -17.14 10.09 -1.72
CA GLY A 24 -16.71 10.18 -3.11
C GLY A 24 -15.79 11.38 -3.42
N LYS A 25 -14.99 11.21 -4.47
CA LYS A 25 -13.90 12.12 -4.87
C LYS A 25 -14.36 13.56 -5.07
N ARG A 26 -15.50 13.76 -5.74
CA ARG A 26 -16.02 15.12 -6.05
C ARG A 26 -16.37 15.90 -4.79
N LYS A 27 -17.09 15.28 -3.84
CA LYS A 27 -17.48 15.94 -2.59
C LYS A 27 -16.30 16.26 -1.70
N ILE A 28 -15.29 15.40 -1.66
CA ILE A 28 -14.04 15.66 -0.95
C ILE A 28 -13.31 16.86 -1.56
N GLN A 29 -13.28 16.95 -2.89
CA GLN A 29 -12.70 18.12 -3.56
C GLN A 29 -13.48 19.40 -3.29
N GLU A 30 -14.81 19.35 -3.25
CA GLU A 30 -15.65 20.50 -2.89
C GLU A 30 -15.37 20.94 -1.44
N TYR A 31 -15.30 20.02 -0.51
CA TYR A 31 -14.95 20.30 0.89
C TYR A 31 -13.57 20.96 1.02
N CYS A 32 -12.55 20.45 0.34
CA CYS A 32 -11.21 21.04 0.36
C CYS A 32 -11.18 22.46 -0.24
N ARG A 33 -12.09 22.82 -1.16
CA ARG A 33 -12.20 24.17 -1.73
C ARG A 33 -12.86 25.18 -0.79
N ILE A 34 -13.74 24.72 0.11
CA ILE A 34 -14.50 25.61 1.00
C ILE A 34 -13.70 25.93 2.27
N ARG A 35 -12.51 25.39 2.41
CA ARG A 35 -11.66 25.51 3.59
C ARG A 35 -12.32 24.95 4.87
N PRO A 36 -11.92 23.77 5.31
CA PRO A 36 -12.31 23.20 6.60
C PRO A 36 -12.03 24.17 7.77
N SER A 37 -12.65 23.93 8.90
CA SER A 37 -12.33 24.68 10.12
C SER A 37 -10.84 24.49 10.50
N GLU A 38 -10.28 25.43 11.26
CA GLU A 38 -8.89 25.32 11.70
C GLU A 38 -8.67 24.08 12.58
N GLU A 39 -9.67 23.71 13.38
CA GLU A 39 -9.64 22.49 14.19
C GLU A 39 -9.60 21.22 13.34
N GLU A 40 -10.45 21.10 12.31
CA GLU A 40 -10.44 19.97 11.38
C GLU A 40 -9.12 19.88 10.60
N ILE A 41 -8.56 21.02 10.19
CA ILE A 41 -7.25 21.06 9.54
C ILE A 41 -6.16 20.56 10.49
N PHE A 42 -6.16 21.03 11.74
CA PHE A 42 -5.19 20.63 12.75
C PHE A 42 -5.26 19.12 13.05
N GLU A 43 -6.46 18.57 13.25
CA GLU A 43 -6.65 17.13 13.45
C GLU A 43 -6.17 16.31 12.25
N PHE A 44 -6.45 16.78 11.03
CA PHE A 44 -6.00 16.10 9.82
C PHE A 44 -4.48 16.14 9.66
N VAL A 45 -3.86 17.29 9.91
CA VAL A 45 -2.39 17.42 9.88
C VAL A 45 -1.76 16.48 10.89
N ARG A 46 -2.31 16.42 12.11
CA ARG A 46 -1.84 15.50 13.16
C ARG A 46 -1.98 14.03 12.74
N PHE A 47 -3.08 13.66 12.11
CA PHE A 47 -3.30 12.30 11.60
C PHE A 47 -2.27 11.93 10.53
N ILE A 48 -2.04 12.82 9.55
CA ILE A 48 -1.01 12.62 8.51
C ILE A 48 0.39 12.54 9.12
N ASP A 49 0.73 13.44 10.03
CA ASP A 49 2.03 13.48 10.68
C ASP A 49 2.32 12.17 11.43
N THR A 50 1.33 11.68 12.19
CA THR A 50 1.43 10.39 12.88
C THR A 50 1.68 9.24 11.90
N TYR A 51 0.98 9.21 10.75
CA TYR A 51 1.21 8.21 9.71
C TYR A 51 2.64 8.28 9.15
N TRP A 52 3.08 9.46 8.71
CA TRP A 52 4.39 9.60 8.07
C TRP A 52 5.54 9.39 9.05
N LYS A 53 5.37 9.78 10.31
CA LYS A 53 6.33 9.49 11.38
C LYS A 53 6.48 7.98 11.55
N ALA A 54 5.37 7.27 11.77
CA ALA A 54 5.40 5.81 11.90
C ALA A 54 6.01 5.12 10.67
N TYR A 55 5.68 5.58 9.45
CA TYR A 55 6.25 5.08 8.21
C TYR A 55 7.76 5.25 8.14
N SER A 56 8.28 6.44 8.48
CA SER A 56 9.72 6.74 8.41
C SER A 56 10.53 6.04 9.52
N GLU A 57 9.93 5.82 10.68
CA GLU A 57 10.62 5.24 11.84
C GLU A 57 10.57 3.71 11.87
N ASN A 58 9.50 3.08 11.35
CA ASN A 58 9.27 1.64 11.48
C ASN A 58 9.47 0.83 10.19
N ILE A 59 9.44 1.45 9.00
CA ILE A 59 9.74 0.75 7.76
C ILE A 59 11.25 0.77 7.51
N THR A 60 11.90 -0.36 7.70
CA THR A 60 13.38 -0.48 7.66
C THR A 60 13.98 0.09 6.37
N ALA A 61 13.43 -0.22 5.21
CA ALA A 61 13.93 0.29 3.93
C ALA A 61 13.85 1.82 3.83
N ILE A 62 12.79 2.42 4.37
CA ILE A 62 12.61 3.89 4.39
C ILE A 62 13.55 4.52 5.40
N LYS A 63 13.66 3.95 6.60
CA LYS A 63 14.59 4.42 7.63
C LYS A 63 16.03 4.41 7.13
N THR A 64 16.46 3.32 6.48
CA THR A 64 17.79 3.20 5.87
C THR A 64 17.98 4.26 4.79
N TYR A 65 17.02 4.41 3.87
CA TYR A 65 17.07 5.44 2.83
C TYR A 65 17.26 6.84 3.41
N LEU A 66 16.53 7.20 4.46
CA LEU A 66 16.60 8.51 5.10
C LEU A 66 17.91 8.74 5.87
N SER A 67 18.65 7.69 6.22
CA SER A 67 19.95 7.78 6.91
C SER A 67 21.14 7.94 5.97
N ILE A 68 20.98 7.72 4.67
CA ILE A 68 22.04 7.85 3.65
C ILE A 68 22.22 9.33 3.30
N GLU A 69 23.45 9.81 3.23
CA GLU A 69 23.73 11.19 2.80
C GLU A 69 23.35 11.39 1.32
N ILE A 70 22.73 12.53 1.01
CA ILE A 70 22.23 12.85 -0.34
C ILE A 70 23.30 12.73 -1.42
N LYS A 71 24.56 13.07 -1.10
CA LYS A 71 25.71 12.97 -2.02
C LYS A 71 25.97 11.55 -2.53
N ASP A 72 25.56 10.51 -1.78
CA ASP A 72 25.80 9.12 -2.10
C ASP A 72 24.69 8.50 -2.97
N ASN A 73 23.78 9.33 -3.50
CA ASN A 73 22.66 8.93 -4.34
C ASN A 73 21.87 7.72 -3.78
N PRO A 74 21.23 7.89 -2.62
CA PRO A 74 20.61 6.79 -1.89
C PRO A 74 19.52 6.04 -2.68
N ALA A 75 18.94 6.67 -3.71
CA ALA A 75 17.91 6.04 -4.53
C ALA A 75 18.44 4.82 -5.31
N THR A 76 19.73 4.77 -5.64
CA THR A 76 20.33 3.71 -6.46
C THR A 76 20.27 2.35 -5.77
N GLU A 77 20.40 2.29 -4.46
CA GLU A 77 20.30 1.05 -3.69
C GLU A 77 18.88 0.46 -3.74
N PHE A 78 17.88 1.31 -3.63
CA PHE A 78 16.47 0.90 -3.52
C PHE A 78 15.73 0.87 -4.87
N ARG A 79 16.27 1.55 -5.87
CA ARG A 79 15.66 1.68 -7.19
C ARG A 79 16.71 1.66 -8.28
N ASN A 80 17.01 0.48 -8.80
CA ASN A 80 17.99 0.25 -9.87
C ASN A 80 17.42 -0.61 -11.00
N ASP A 81 18.20 -0.81 -12.04
CA ASP A 81 17.77 -1.59 -13.22
C ASP A 81 17.73 -3.10 -12.97
N HIS A 82 18.30 -3.56 -11.86
CA HIS A 82 18.32 -4.96 -11.46
C HIS A 82 17.23 -5.31 -10.43
N GLY A 83 16.30 -4.39 -10.17
CA GLY A 83 15.20 -4.61 -9.21
C GLY A 83 15.10 -3.54 -8.14
N GLY A 84 15.45 -3.90 -6.89
CA GLY A 84 15.34 -3.05 -5.71
C GLY A 84 14.10 -3.32 -4.87
N ASN A 85 13.60 -2.29 -4.19
CA ASN A 85 12.50 -2.40 -3.25
C ASN A 85 11.20 -1.83 -3.82
N LEU A 86 10.10 -2.57 -3.70
CA LEU A 86 8.78 -2.22 -4.22
C LEU A 86 8.23 -0.90 -3.66
N LEU A 87 8.54 -0.57 -2.41
CA LEU A 87 8.07 0.68 -1.77
C LEU A 87 8.61 1.94 -2.44
N PHE A 88 9.74 1.84 -3.16
CA PHE A 88 10.31 2.94 -3.93
C PHE A 88 9.76 3.02 -5.36
N ARG A 89 8.74 2.25 -5.69
CA ARG A 89 8.07 2.28 -6.99
C ARG A 89 6.70 2.94 -6.86
N PRO A 90 6.33 3.87 -7.77
CA PRO A 90 5.05 4.58 -7.68
C PRO A 90 3.83 3.66 -7.65
N VAL A 91 3.91 2.51 -8.31
CA VAL A 91 2.80 1.53 -8.38
C VAL A 91 2.42 0.96 -7.01
N ALA A 92 3.35 0.89 -6.07
CA ALA A 92 3.10 0.33 -4.74
C ALA A 92 2.63 1.37 -3.70
N GLN A 93 2.87 2.65 -3.93
CA GLN A 93 2.61 3.68 -2.92
C GLN A 93 1.14 3.76 -2.49
N ARG A 94 0.22 3.75 -3.47
CA ARG A 94 -1.21 3.77 -3.15
C ARG A 94 -1.68 2.45 -2.52
N PRO A 95 -1.37 1.26 -3.08
CA PRO A 95 -1.63 -0.03 -2.44
C PRO A 95 -1.15 -0.12 -0.99
N PHE A 96 0.08 0.32 -0.72
CA PHE A 96 0.64 0.33 0.63
C PHE A 96 -0.20 1.18 1.60
N VAL A 97 -0.56 2.42 1.21
CA VAL A 97 -1.40 3.29 2.05
C VAL A 97 -2.76 2.67 2.30
N LEU A 98 -3.40 2.07 1.29
CA LEU A 98 -4.72 1.44 1.45
C LEU A 98 -4.66 0.23 2.37
N CYS A 99 -3.61 -0.60 2.26
CA CYS A 99 -3.38 -1.71 3.19
C CYS A 99 -3.12 -1.20 4.63
N ALA A 100 -2.28 -0.16 4.78
CA ALA A 100 -2.01 0.45 6.08
C ALA A 100 -3.28 0.99 6.74
N LEU A 101 -4.17 1.63 5.98
CA LEU A 101 -5.44 2.13 6.49
C LEU A 101 -6.40 0.99 6.88
N SER A 102 -6.41 -0.11 6.13
CA SER A 102 -7.20 -1.31 6.50
C SER A 102 -6.70 -1.94 7.80
N LEU A 103 -5.38 -2.02 8.01
CA LEU A 103 -4.81 -2.45 9.29
C LEU A 103 -5.11 -1.47 10.43
N TYR A 104 -5.09 -0.17 10.14
CA TYR A 104 -5.39 0.85 11.15
C TYR A 104 -6.83 0.77 11.65
N GLU A 105 -7.79 0.31 10.84
CA GLU A 105 -9.17 0.08 11.28
C GLU A 105 -9.30 -0.91 12.46
N SER A 106 -8.37 -1.85 12.58
CA SER A 106 -8.34 -2.83 13.68
C SER A 106 -7.33 -2.50 14.78
N LEU A 107 -6.17 -1.95 14.41
CA LEU A 107 -5.07 -1.72 15.36
C LEU A 107 -5.12 -0.35 16.03
N HIS A 108 -5.74 0.66 15.41
CA HIS A 108 -5.84 2.07 15.85
C HIS A 108 -4.48 2.72 16.23
N ASP A 109 -3.38 2.20 15.70
CA ASP A 109 -2.02 2.59 16.03
C ASP A 109 -1.12 2.41 14.79
N PHE A 110 -0.60 3.52 14.25
CA PHE A 110 0.24 3.46 13.06
C PHE A 110 1.61 2.81 13.29
N ASP A 111 2.15 2.86 14.50
CA ASP A 111 3.41 2.17 14.80
C ASP A 111 3.23 0.66 14.70
N LYS A 112 2.14 0.12 15.23
CA LYS A 112 1.78 -1.30 15.10
C LYS A 112 1.50 -1.67 13.64
N VAL A 113 0.79 -0.82 12.93
CA VAL A 113 0.52 -1.02 11.49
C VAL A 113 1.82 -1.12 10.71
N MET A 114 2.73 -0.18 10.90
CA MET A 114 4.01 -0.18 10.19
C MET A 114 4.93 -1.33 10.63
N PHE A 115 4.85 -1.75 11.88
CA PHE A 115 5.57 -2.94 12.36
C PHE A 115 5.12 -4.21 11.62
N VAL A 116 3.81 -4.40 11.41
CA VAL A 116 3.28 -5.53 10.62
C VAL A 116 3.73 -5.40 9.17
N LEU A 117 3.53 -4.24 8.55
CA LEU A 117 3.90 -4.00 7.15
C LEU A 117 5.40 -4.13 6.90
N ASN A 118 6.25 -3.81 7.86
CA ASN A 118 7.70 -3.96 7.72
C ASN A 118 8.17 -5.41 7.58
N LYS A 119 7.35 -6.38 7.98
CA LYS A 119 7.68 -7.82 7.84
C LYS A 119 7.46 -8.35 6.42
N VAL A 120 6.69 -7.64 5.59
CA VAL A 120 6.42 -8.06 4.21
C VAL A 120 7.69 -7.96 3.37
N ASN A 121 7.92 -8.95 2.52
CA ASN A 121 9.03 -8.92 1.58
C ASN A 121 8.72 -8.03 0.37
N TYR A 122 9.42 -6.90 0.28
CA TYR A 122 9.29 -5.92 -0.81
C TYR A 122 10.38 -6.04 -1.88
N THR A 123 11.18 -7.07 -1.88
CA THR A 123 12.22 -7.29 -2.91
C THR A 123 11.54 -7.60 -4.24
N ILE A 124 11.67 -6.70 -5.22
CA ILE A 124 10.93 -6.77 -6.50
C ILE A 124 11.23 -8.06 -7.28
N THR A 125 12.47 -8.55 -7.19
CA THR A 125 12.94 -9.76 -7.86
C THR A 125 12.57 -11.05 -7.13
N ASP A 126 11.87 -10.95 -6.01
CA ASP A 126 11.35 -12.14 -5.34
C ASP A 126 10.23 -12.78 -6.16
N ARG A 127 10.17 -14.12 -6.10
CA ARG A 127 9.23 -14.94 -6.87
C ARG A 127 7.77 -14.50 -6.74
N VAL A 128 7.38 -13.95 -5.60
CA VAL A 128 6.00 -13.48 -5.37
C VAL A 128 5.65 -12.30 -6.27
N TRP A 129 6.62 -11.43 -6.59
CA TRP A 129 6.45 -10.24 -7.40
C TRP A 129 6.77 -10.44 -8.90
N GLU A 130 7.38 -11.59 -9.26
CA GLU A 130 7.64 -11.94 -10.65
C GLU A 130 6.35 -11.97 -11.46
N TYR A 131 6.41 -11.45 -12.68
CA TYR A 131 5.30 -11.25 -13.62
C TYR A 131 4.19 -10.31 -13.14
N ILE A 132 4.21 -9.86 -11.88
CA ILE A 132 3.25 -8.87 -11.34
C ILE A 132 3.82 -7.46 -11.46
N VAL A 133 5.03 -7.25 -10.99
CA VAL A 133 5.75 -5.97 -11.05
C VAL A 133 7.12 -6.10 -11.72
N TRP A 134 7.67 -7.29 -11.79
CA TRP A 134 8.98 -7.59 -12.35
C TRP A 134 8.88 -8.67 -13.42
N ASN A 135 9.50 -8.41 -14.60
CA ASN A 135 9.66 -9.43 -15.64
C ASN A 135 11.05 -10.05 -15.50
N PRO A 136 11.16 -11.32 -15.01
CA PRO A 136 12.46 -11.97 -14.77
C PRO A 136 13.21 -12.31 -16.07
N ILE A 137 12.51 -12.45 -17.20
CA ILE A 137 13.13 -12.74 -18.49
C ILE A 137 13.74 -11.47 -19.09
N ALA A 138 12.96 -10.39 -19.09
CA ALA A 138 13.39 -9.10 -19.65
C ALA A 138 14.22 -8.28 -18.64
N MET A 139 14.36 -8.74 -17.40
CA MET A 139 15.09 -8.07 -16.30
C MET A 139 14.66 -6.61 -16.11
N LYS A 140 13.35 -6.35 -16.09
CA LYS A 140 12.80 -5.01 -16.01
C LYS A 140 11.42 -4.95 -15.35
N MET A 141 11.05 -3.75 -14.90
CA MET A 141 9.71 -3.47 -14.38
C MET A 141 8.62 -3.66 -15.43
N ILE A 142 7.49 -4.20 -15.00
CA ILE A 142 6.27 -4.28 -15.80
C ILE A 142 5.54 -2.95 -15.68
N THR A 143 5.34 -2.26 -16.82
CA THR A 143 4.71 -0.92 -16.85
C THR A 143 3.21 -0.95 -16.65
N SER A 144 2.56 -2.08 -16.96
CA SER A 144 1.12 -2.32 -16.77
C SER A 144 0.80 -3.02 -15.46
N SER A 145 1.61 -2.81 -14.42
CA SER A 145 1.42 -3.44 -13.10
C SER A 145 0.04 -3.17 -12.52
N ASN A 146 -0.58 -4.21 -11.98
CA ASN A 146 -1.90 -4.13 -11.39
C ASN A 146 -1.84 -3.66 -9.93
N ALA A 147 -2.11 -2.38 -9.70
CA ALA A 147 -2.12 -1.80 -8.35
C ALA A 147 -3.17 -2.44 -7.42
N THR A 148 -4.31 -2.88 -7.97
CA THR A 148 -5.35 -3.58 -7.19
C THR A 148 -4.84 -4.93 -6.71
N LEU A 149 -4.17 -5.70 -7.56
CA LEU A 149 -3.57 -6.96 -7.16
C LEU A 149 -2.52 -6.77 -6.06
N ILE A 150 -1.64 -5.77 -6.20
CA ILE A 150 -0.63 -5.45 -5.17
C ILE A 150 -1.32 -5.11 -3.83
N GLU A 151 -2.39 -4.32 -3.84
CA GLU A 151 -3.15 -3.99 -2.64
C GLU A 151 -3.72 -5.24 -1.96
N LEU A 152 -4.39 -6.09 -2.74
CA LEU A 152 -5.01 -7.32 -2.22
C LEU A 152 -3.96 -8.30 -1.69
N MET A 153 -2.82 -8.44 -2.36
CA MET A 153 -1.72 -9.27 -1.89
C MET A 153 -1.13 -8.73 -0.58
N LEU A 154 -0.92 -7.40 -0.45
CA LEU A 154 -0.45 -6.81 0.80
C LEU A 154 -1.43 -7.05 1.95
N LYS A 155 -2.73 -6.87 1.72
CA LYS A 155 -3.78 -7.19 2.70
C LYS A 155 -3.74 -8.66 3.10
N TYR A 156 -3.63 -9.56 2.12
CA TYR A 156 -3.53 -11.00 2.36
C TYR A 156 -2.31 -11.35 3.21
N PHE A 157 -1.12 -10.84 2.85
CA PHE A 157 0.12 -11.10 3.59
C PHE A 157 0.08 -10.59 5.03
N THR A 158 -0.64 -9.52 5.29
CA THR A 158 -0.78 -8.90 6.62
C THR A 158 -2.03 -9.36 7.38
N ARG A 159 -2.71 -10.41 6.89
CA ARG A 159 -3.92 -10.99 7.51
C ARG A 159 -5.07 -10.00 7.67
N VAL A 160 -5.16 -9.01 6.79
CA VAL A 160 -6.39 -8.21 6.66
C VAL A 160 -7.45 -9.08 6.00
N ASP A 161 -8.61 -9.16 6.62
CA ASP A 161 -9.72 -9.95 6.09
C ASP A 161 -10.13 -9.45 4.69
N LEU A 162 -10.06 -10.35 3.72
CA LEU A 162 -10.57 -10.12 2.38
C LEU A 162 -11.98 -10.70 2.27
N THR A 163 -12.87 -9.97 1.64
CA THR A 163 -14.16 -10.53 1.24
C THR A 163 -13.95 -11.63 0.19
N ASP A 164 -14.92 -12.55 0.06
CA ASP A 164 -14.88 -13.59 -0.98
C ASP A 164 -14.68 -13.02 -2.38
N LYS A 165 -15.26 -11.84 -2.64
CA LYS A 165 -15.10 -11.12 -3.91
C LYS A 165 -13.66 -10.64 -4.10
N GLU A 166 -13.06 -10.05 -3.09
CA GLU A 166 -11.66 -9.56 -3.15
C GLU A 166 -10.70 -10.73 -3.30
N LEU A 167 -10.92 -11.82 -2.57
CA LEU A 167 -10.11 -13.04 -2.68
C LEU A 167 -10.17 -13.62 -4.10
N ASN A 168 -11.35 -13.70 -4.71
CA ASN A 168 -11.49 -14.19 -6.07
C ASN A 168 -10.82 -13.25 -7.08
N ILE A 169 -10.97 -11.92 -6.95
CA ILE A 169 -10.26 -10.95 -7.78
C ILE A 169 -8.74 -11.13 -7.65
N MET A 170 -8.22 -11.29 -6.43
CA MET A 170 -6.79 -11.50 -6.21
C MET A 170 -6.29 -12.76 -6.93
N VAL A 171 -7.01 -13.86 -6.81
CA VAL A 171 -6.67 -15.14 -7.43
C VAL A 171 -6.70 -15.05 -8.96
N ASP A 172 -7.76 -14.47 -9.53
CA ASP A 172 -7.95 -14.34 -10.97
C ASP A 172 -6.88 -13.43 -11.59
N GLU A 173 -6.60 -12.29 -10.96
CA GLU A 173 -5.57 -11.35 -11.40
C GLU A 173 -4.15 -11.95 -11.25
N TYR A 174 -3.87 -12.66 -10.15
CA TYR A 174 -2.59 -13.34 -9.95
C TYR A 174 -2.35 -14.37 -11.06
N LYS A 175 -3.34 -15.21 -11.34
CA LYS A 175 -3.30 -16.22 -12.41
C LYS A 175 -3.06 -15.58 -13.77
N SER A 176 -3.79 -14.51 -14.08
CA SER A 176 -3.65 -13.74 -15.31
C SER A 176 -2.25 -13.16 -15.48
N MET A 177 -1.70 -12.55 -14.44
CA MET A 177 -0.37 -11.95 -14.46
C MET A 177 0.76 -12.97 -14.59
N LYS A 178 0.62 -14.14 -13.97
CA LYS A 178 1.56 -15.25 -14.11
C LYS A 178 1.50 -15.92 -15.51
N GLY A 179 0.44 -15.68 -16.27
CA GLY A 179 0.23 -16.28 -17.59
C GLY A 179 0.07 -17.81 -17.56
N ASP A 180 -0.29 -18.37 -16.41
CA ASP A 180 -0.47 -19.80 -16.21
C ASP A 180 -1.94 -20.13 -15.92
N ALA A 181 -2.65 -20.51 -16.97
CA ALA A 181 -4.06 -20.88 -16.91
C ALA A 181 -4.33 -22.19 -16.14
N SER A 182 -3.30 -23.00 -15.86
CA SER A 182 -3.45 -24.27 -15.14
C SER A 182 -3.51 -24.11 -13.63
N LEU A 183 -2.99 -22.99 -13.07
CA LEU A 183 -3.01 -22.74 -11.63
C LEU A 183 -4.43 -22.76 -11.06
N THR A 184 -4.66 -23.59 -10.08
CA THR A 184 -5.90 -23.63 -9.31
C THR A 184 -5.89 -22.56 -8.21
N LYS A 185 -7.08 -22.25 -7.68
CA LYS A 185 -7.21 -21.33 -6.53
C LYS A 185 -6.38 -21.83 -5.33
N ASP A 186 -6.46 -23.11 -5.02
CA ASP A 186 -5.79 -23.69 -3.84
C ASP A 186 -4.25 -23.66 -3.99
N GLU A 187 -3.73 -23.84 -5.21
CA GLU A 187 -2.30 -23.71 -5.46
C GLU A 187 -1.83 -22.26 -5.31
N ILE A 188 -2.59 -21.30 -5.81
CA ILE A 188 -2.27 -19.88 -5.64
C ILE A 188 -2.27 -19.49 -4.17
N ILE A 189 -3.31 -19.88 -3.42
CA ILE A 189 -3.40 -19.64 -1.98
C ILE A 189 -2.19 -20.25 -1.26
N ARG A 190 -1.83 -21.51 -1.56
CA ARG A 190 -0.66 -22.15 -0.95
C ARG A 190 0.65 -21.42 -1.25
N ILE A 191 0.80 -20.85 -2.45
CA ILE A 191 1.96 -20.03 -2.81
C ILE A 191 1.98 -18.76 -1.98
N LEU A 192 0.85 -18.06 -1.87
CA LEU A 192 0.74 -16.80 -1.15
C LEU A 192 0.85 -16.96 0.36
N ASP A 193 0.39 -18.09 0.92
CA ASP A 193 0.53 -18.42 2.35
C ASP A 193 1.99 -18.43 2.80
N GLY A 194 2.92 -18.79 1.92
CA GLY A 194 4.36 -18.73 2.20
C GLY A 194 4.91 -17.30 2.44
N TYR A 195 4.13 -16.28 2.18
CA TYR A 195 4.50 -14.87 2.35
C TYR A 195 3.68 -14.15 3.43
N VAL A 196 2.74 -14.84 4.05
CA VAL A 196 1.94 -14.29 5.17
C VAL A 196 2.87 -14.04 6.36
N VAL A 197 2.74 -12.86 6.95
CA VAL A 197 3.54 -12.43 8.11
C VAL A 197 2.80 -12.72 9.43
N ASP A 198 3.57 -13.10 10.45
CA ASP A 198 3.08 -13.35 11.82
C ASP A 198 3.06 -12.09 12.69
#